data_fb4a1cb6cc1cf8d34f5e083c44013015
#
_entry.id   fb4a1cb6cc1cf8d34f5e083c44013015
#
_cell.length_a   1.000
_cell.length_b   1.000
_cell.length_c   1.000
_cell.angle_alpha   90.00
_cell.angle_beta   90.00
_cell.angle_gamma   90.00
#
_symmetry.space_group_name_H-M   'P 1'
#
loop_
_entity.id
_entity.type
_entity.pdbx_description
1 polymer ?
#
loop_
_entity_poly.entity_id
_entity_poly.type
_entity_poly.pdbx_seq_one_letter_code
_entity_poly.pdbx_strand_id
1 'polypeptide(L)'
;MRTLPLGARAFIPVALAGAVLFSLAPSTPAAAATITTEGQQIVQIAKWQLGDPWRYGATGPYAFDCSGLVIYSYKRAGEGAAIRAGSLRSARSIYLYFRSRGKTSRTNPKVGDLVVWGYGSHIGIYIGGGKAISTLRNGVRIHGVFAVTARFTTYIHTGMSTKRVS
;
A
#
# COMPACT_ATOMS: atom_id res chain seq x y z
N MET A 1 -23.24 97.51 -0.25
CA MET A 1 -23.28 97.10 1.15
C MET A 1 -22.94 95.59 1.11
N ARG A 2 -21.70 95.27 1.44
CA ARG A 2 -21.20 94.59 2.59
C ARG A 2 -22.08 93.40 2.93
N THR A 3 -21.59 92.18 2.80
CA THR A 3 -20.80 91.52 3.79
C THR A 3 -20.19 90.23 3.27
N LEU A 4 -18.97 89.93 3.73
CA LEU A 4 -18.07 88.82 3.55
C LEU A 4 -18.46 87.63 4.45
N PRO A 5 -17.63 86.64 4.51
CA PRO A 5 -17.83 85.20 4.16
C PRO A 5 -17.73 84.34 5.39
N LEU A 6 -18.04 83.06 5.29
CA LEU A 6 -17.59 82.06 6.27
C LEU A 6 -17.38 80.71 5.60
N GLY A 7 -16.22 80.32 5.45
CA GLY A 7 -15.50 79.27 6.16
C GLY A 7 -15.80 77.90 5.64
N ALA A 8 -15.09 77.46 4.55
CA ALA A 8 -15.02 76.07 4.14
C ALA A 8 -14.13 75.25 5.12
N ARG A 9 -14.74 74.41 5.89
CA ARG A 9 -13.99 73.37 6.64
C ARG A 9 -13.85 72.12 5.73
N ALA A 10 -12.62 71.89 5.29
CA ALA A 10 -12.25 70.68 4.59
C ALA A 10 -12.24 69.50 5.57
N PHE A 11 -13.07 68.52 5.35
CA PHE A 11 -12.99 67.24 6.00
C PHE A 11 -12.08 66.35 5.17
N ILE A 12 -10.92 65.93 5.73
CA ILE A 12 -10.02 64.98 5.17
C ILE A 12 -10.54 63.57 5.60
N PRO A 13 -10.87 62.67 4.69
CA PRO A 13 -11.16 61.28 5.05
C PRO A 13 -9.85 60.54 5.32
N VAL A 14 -9.68 60.09 6.55
CA VAL A 14 -8.62 59.13 6.90
C VAL A 14 -9.00 57.76 6.32
N ALA A 15 -8.32 57.38 5.26
CA ALA A 15 -8.41 56.01 4.72
C ALA A 15 -7.63 55.06 5.64
N LEU A 16 -8.34 54.24 6.42
CA LEU A 16 -7.75 53.09 7.11
C LEU A 16 -7.44 52.01 6.06
N ALA A 17 -6.20 51.91 5.65
CA ALA A 17 -5.71 50.77 4.90
C ALA A 17 -5.53 49.56 5.84
N GLY A 18 -6.53 48.69 5.89
CA GLY A 18 -6.43 47.38 6.56
C GLY A 18 -5.51 46.44 5.79
N ALA A 19 -4.27 46.28 6.25
CA ALA A 19 -3.37 45.26 5.74
C ALA A 19 -3.85 43.88 6.21
N VAL A 20 -4.47 43.11 5.32
CA VAL A 20 -4.78 41.70 5.55
C VAL A 20 -3.46 40.92 5.41
N LEU A 21 -2.84 40.60 6.55
CA LEU A 21 -1.69 39.68 6.59
C LEU A 21 -2.20 38.26 6.29
N PHE A 22 -2.01 37.83 5.05
CA PHE A 22 -2.23 36.45 4.65
C PHE A 22 -1.07 35.63 5.20
N SER A 23 -1.29 35.00 6.37
CA SER A 23 -0.33 34.03 6.93
C SER A 23 -0.28 32.79 6.03
N LEU A 24 0.73 32.71 5.18
CA LEU A 24 1.12 31.47 4.52
C LEU A 24 1.71 30.53 5.60
N ALA A 25 0.87 29.67 6.15
CA ALA A 25 1.37 28.56 6.96
C ALA A 25 2.22 27.66 6.06
N PRO A 26 3.48 27.33 6.44
CA PRO A 26 4.25 26.37 5.68
C PRO A 26 3.55 25.01 5.74
N SER A 27 3.12 24.51 4.58
CA SER A 27 2.66 23.13 4.45
C SER A 27 3.87 22.22 4.70
N THR A 28 3.93 21.63 5.90
CA THR A 28 4.90 20.57 6.19
C THR A 28 4.65 19.42 5.19
N PRO A 29 5.64 18.99 4.39
CA PRO A 29 5.46 17.85 3.54
C PRO A 29 5.14 16.65 4.43
N ALA A 30 4.05 15.93 4.11
CA ALA A 30 3.72 14.68 4.78
C ALA A 30 4.95 13.77 4.68
N ALA A 31 5.56 13.43 5.82
CA ALA A 31 6.74 12.60 5.87
C ALA A 31 6.42 11.28 5.14
N ALA A 32 7.10 11.04 4.03
CA ALA A 32 6.99 9.77 3.31
C ALA A 32 7.34 8.66 4.30
N ALA A 33 6.42 7.71 4.51
CA ALA A 33 6.65 6.62 5.45
C ALA A 33 7.90 5.86 5.04
N THR A 34 8.93 5.91 5.90
CA THR A 34 10.19 5.23 5.63
C THR A 34 9.98 3.73 5.60
N ILE A 35 10.34 3.08 4.49
CA ILE A 35 10.34 1.62 4.38
C ILE A 35 11.49 1.11 5.24
N THR A 36 11.18 0.39 6.30
CA THR A 36 12.18 -0.08 7.29
C THR A 36 12.35 -1.59 7.30
N THR A 37 11.40 -2.34 6.72
CA THR A 37 11.47 -3.80 6.68
C THR A 37 11.24 -4.33 5.26
N GLU A 38 11.81 -5.52 4.99
CA GLU A 38 11.61 -6.24 3.72
C GLU A 38 10.12 -6.54 3.45
N GLY A 39 9.35 -6.81 4.51
CA GLY A 39 7.90 -6.98 4.37
C GLY A 39 7.20 -5.72 3.85
N GLN A 40 7.60 -4.55 4.30
CA GLN A 40 7.08 -3.27 3.80
C GLN A 40 7.53 -3.01 2.35
N GLN A 41 8.76 -3.35 2.00
CA GLN A 41 9.28 -3.23 0.64
C GLN A 41 8.53 -4.15 -0.33
N ILE A 42 8.31 -5.42 0.04
CA ILE A 42 7.51 -6.38 -0.73
C ILE A 42 6.10 -5.85 -0.98
N VAL A 43 5.45 -5.32 0.06
CA VAL A 43 4.11 -4.71 -0.04
C VAL A 43 4.13 -3.49 -0.97
N GLN A 44 5.14 -2.64 -0.88
CA GLN A 44 5.24 -1.47 -1.74
C GLN A 44 5.39 -1.85 -3.22
N ILE A 45 6.21 -2.86 -3.52
CA ILE A 45 6.38 -3.40 -4.88
C ILE A 45 5.05 -3.96 -5.41
N ALA A 46 4.32 -4.71 -4.57
CA ALA A 46 3.00 -5.21 -4.94
C ALA A 46 1.99 -4.08 -5.21
N LYS A 47 2.03 -3.01 -4.42
CA LYS A 47 1.17 -1.83 -4.61
C LYS A 47 1.44 -1.10 -5.93
N TRP A 48 2.66 -1.09 -6.42
CA TRP A 48 2.97 -0.51 -7.73
C TRP A 48 2.32 -1.26 -8.90
N GLN A 49 1.86 -2.50 -8.67
CA GLN A 49 1.17 -3.32 -9.68
C GLN A 49 -0.37 -3.19 -9.60
N LEU A 50 -0.89 -2.28 -8.76
CA LEU A 50 -2.35 -2.10 -8.64
C LEU A 50 -2.97 -1.73 -9.98
N GLY A 51 -3.99 -2.48 -10.37
CA GLY A 51 -4.68 -2.30 -11.66
C GLY A 51 -4.19 -3.23 -12.77
N ASP A 52 -3.00 -3.80 -12.65
CA ASP A 52 -2.49 -4.73 -13.67
C ASP A 52 -3.43 -5.91 -13.89
N PRO A 53 -3.62 -6.33 -15.15
CA PRO A 53 -4.61 -7.32 -15.49
C PRO A 53 -4.25 -8.73 -15.00
N TRP A 54 -5.27 -9.53 -14.75
CA TRP A 54 -5.10 -10.95 -14.51
C TRP A 54 -4.83 -11.73 -15.80
N ARG A 55 -3.82 -12.60 -15.76
CA ARG A 55 -3.55 -13.58 -16.82
C ARG A 55 -3.01 -14.86 -16.19
N TYR A 56 -3.61 -15.98 -16.58
CA TYR A 56 -3.13 -17.29 -16.12
C TYR A 56 -1.65 -17.51 -16.47
N GLY A 57 -0.85 -17.96 -15.49
CA GLY A 57 0.57 -18.23 -15.67
C GLY A 57 1.48 -16.99 -15.72
N ALA A 58 0.93 -15.76 -15.69
CA ALA A 58 1.73 -14.55 -15.78
C ALA A 58 2.44 -14.22 -14.45
N THR A 59 3.68 -13.73 -14.55
CA THR A 59 4.57 -13.37 -13.43
C THR A 59 5.05 -11.93 -13.47
N GLY A 60 4.39 -11.07 -14.26
CA GLY A 60 4.72 -9.64 -14.42
C GLY A 60 5.68 -9.38 -15.58
N PRO A 61 6.02 -8.10 -15.81
CA PRO A 61 5.54 -6.94 -15.05
C PRO A 61 4.16 -6.41 -15.47
N TYR A 62 3.59 -6.81 -16.60
CA TYR A 62 2.38 -6.21 -17.18
C TYR A 62 1.08 -7.01 -16.97
N ALA A 63 1.19 -8.17 -16.36
CA ALA A 63 0.06 -9.02 -16.00
C ALA A 63 0.50 -10.04 -14.96
N PHE A 64 -0.45 -10.52 -14.16
CA PHE A 64 -0.15 -11.46 -13.06
C PHE A 64 -1.25 -12.50 -12.93
N ASP A 65 -0.87 -13.73 -12.51
CA ASP A 65 -1.76 -14.56 -11.71
C ASP A 65 -1.49 -14.33 -10.21
N CYS A 66 -2.28 -14.96 -9.34
CA CYS A 66 -2.18 -14.72 -7.90
C CYS A 66 -0.78 -15.05 -7.32
N SER A 67 -0.20 -16.18 -7.70
CA SER A 67 1.14 -16.57 -7.27
C SER A 67 2.24 -15.81 -8.01
N GLY A 68 1.97 -15.38 -9.23
CA GLY A 68 2.89 -14.55 -10.01
C GLY A 68 3.16 -13.19 -9.37
N LEU A 69 2.11 -12.52 -8.87
CA LEU A 69 2.27 -11.26 -8.14
C LEU A 69 3.13 -11.45 -6.88
N VAL A 70 2.86 -12.51 -6.11
CA VAL A 70 3.65 -12.84 -4.91
C VAL A 70 5.11 -13.07 -5.26
N ILE A 71 5.38 -13.94 -6.24
CA ILE A 71 6.74 -14.26 -6.69
C ILE A 71 7.46 -13.02 -7.20
N TYR A 72 6.79 -12.21 -8.01
CA TYR A 72 7.35 -10.97 -8.54
C TYR A 72 7.74 -10.01 -7.42
N SER A 73 6.85 -9.75 -6.50
CA SER A 73 7.09 -8.80 -5.40
C SER A 73 8.25 -9.21 -4.52
N TYR A 74 8.32 -10.50 -4.16
CA TYR A 74 9.43 -11.02 -3.38
C TYR A 74 10.77 -11.01 -4.14
N LYS A 75 10.77 -11.41 -5.42
CA LYS A 75 11.99 -11.36 -6.24
C LYS A 75 12.50 -9.94 -6.44
N ARG A 76 11.62 -8.98 -6.66
CA ARG A 76 11.99 -7.56 -6.83
C ARG A 76 12.51 -6.93 -5.54
N ALA A 77 12.07 -7.41 -4.38
CA ALA A 77 12.62 -7.03 -3.08
C ALA A 77 13.94 -7.75 -2.72
N GLY A 78 14.45 -8.63 -3.57
CA GLY A 78 15.62 -9.46 -3.25
C GLY A 78 15.31 -10.71 -2.41
N GLU A 79 14.04 -10.91 -2.03
CA GLU A 79 13.59 -11.92 -1.07
C GLU A 79 12.96 -13.17 -1.73
N GLY A 80 13.21 -13.40 -3.00
CA GLY A 80 12.66 -14.54 -3.73
C GLY A 80 12.99 -15.90 -3.09
N ALA A 81 14.16 -16.05 -2.47
CA ALA A 81 14.58 -17.24 -1.76
C ALA A 81 13.68 -17.57 -0.55
N ALA A 82 13.18 -16.55 0.15
CA ALA A 82 12.34 -16.71 1.34
C ALA A 82 11.05 -17.50 1.04
N ILE A 83 10.53 -17.40 -0.17
CA ILE A 83 9.33 -18.14 -0.63
C ILE A 83 9.65 -19.22 -1.68
N ARG A 84 10.95 -19.50 -1.91
CA ARG A 84 11.43 -20.44 -2.91
C ARG A 84 10.93 -20.15 -4.34
N ALA A 85 10.95 -18.89 -4.71
CA ALA A 85 10.40 -18.38 -5.97
C ALA A 85 11.02 -18.97 -7.26
N GLY A 86 12.13 -19.70 -7.16
CA GLY A 86 12.72 -20.44 -8.27
C GLY A 86 12.20 -21.88 -8.42
N SER A 87 11.64 -22.46 -7.33
CA SER A 87 11.21 -23.87 -7.28
C SER A 87 9.71 -24.04 -7.12
N LEU A 88 9.04 -23.07 -6.48
CA LEU A 88 7.61 -23.09 -6.23
C LEU A 88 6.93 -22.05 -7.12
N ARG A 89 5.96 -22.49 -7.95
CA ARG A 89 5.29 -21.59 -8.91
C ARG A 89 3.83 -21.32 -8.57
N SER A 90 3.13 -22.29 -7.99
CA SER A 90 1.70 -22.17 -7.72
C SER A 90 1.41 -21.77 -6.27
N ALA A 91 0.25 -21.14 -6.06
CA ALA A 91 -0.27 -20.84 -4.72
C ALA A 91 -0.31 -22.10 -3.83
N ARG A 92 -0.73 -23.23 -4.41
CA ARG A 92 -0.83 -24.51 -3.71
C ARG A 92 0.56 -25.06 -3.32
N SER A 93 1.55 -25.02 -4.23
CA SER A 93 2.90 -25.51 -3.91
C SER A 93 3.56 -24.68 -2.82
N ILE A 94 3.40 -23.34 -2.85
CA ILE A 94 3.88 -22.46 -1.78
C ILE A 94 3.17 -22.80 -0.46
N TYR A 95 1.86 -22.90 -0.46
CA TYR A 95 1.09 -23.24 0.76
C TYR A 95 1.53 -24.57 1.37
N LEU A 96 1.61 -25.65 0.59
CA LEU A 96 1.98 -26.97 1.09
C LEU A 96 3.40 -27.00 1.65
N TYR A 97 4.34 -26.32 1.00
CA TYR A 97 5.71 -26.19 1.47
C TYR A 97 5.80 -25.55 2.86
N PHE A 98 5.13 -24.43 3.09
CA PHE A 98 5.17 -23.75 4.38
C PHE A 98 4.35 -24.48 5.45
N ARG A 99 3.24 -25.08 5.08
CA ARG A 99 2.43 -25.90 5.98
C ARG A 99 3.22 -27.08 6.53
N SER A 100 3.96 -27.82 5.69
CA SER A 100 4.79 -28.96 6.11
C SER A 100 5.93 -28.58 7.07
N ARG A 101 6.23 -27.27 7.18
CA ARG A 101 7.27 -26.73 8.06
C ARG A 101 6.71 -25.99 9.29
N GLY A 102 5.41 -26.09 9.56
CA GLY A 102 4.77 -25.42 10.68
C GLY A 102 4.81 -23.89 10.60
N LYS A 103 5.01 -23.31 9.39
CA LYS A 103 5.08 -21.85 9.18
C LYS A 103 3.75 -21.23 8.80
N THR A 104 2.64 -21.86 9.18
CA THR A 104 1.29 -21.36 8.91
C THR A 104 0.53 -21.18 10.21
N SER A 105 -0.26 -20.12 10.30
CA SER A 105 -1.20 -19.89 11.40
C SER A 105 -2.43 -19.10 10.93
N ARG A 106 -3.50 -19.13 11.71
CA ARG A 106 -4.72 -18.35 11.39
C ARG A 106 -4.76 -17.00 12.09
N THR A 107 -3.72 -16.68 12.86
CA THR A 107 -3.64 -15.47 13.71
C THR A 107 -2.32 -14.74 13.53
N ASN A 108 -2.26 -13.50 13.99
CA ASN A 108 -1.05 -12.67 14.09
C ASN A 108 -0.27 -12.47 12.77
N PRO A 109 -0.93 -12.21 11.62
CA PRO A 109 -0.21 -11.92 10.39
C PRO A 109 0.59 -10.64 10.54
N LYS A 110 1.75 -10.60 9.89
CA LYS A 110 2.62 -9.43 9.80
C LYS A 110 2.65 -8.91 8.37
N VAL A 111 2.92 -7.62 8.22
CA VAL A 111 3.09 -6.99 6.90
C VAL A 111 4.16 -7.74 6.10
N GLY A 112 3.81 -8.14 4.88
CA GLY A 112 4.65 -8.98 4.03
C GLY A 112 4.38 -10.48 4.14
N ASP A 113 3.67 -10.98 5.17
CA ASP A 113 3.23 -12.37 5.22
C ASP A 113 2.28 -12.69 4.04
N LEU A 114 2.14 -13.97 3.72
CA LEU A 114 1.22 -14.39 2.67
C LEU A 114 -0.14 -14.79 3.26
N VAL A 115 -1.17 -14.52 2.50
CA VAL A 115 -2.54 -14.96 2.81
C VAL A 115 -2.94 -16.04 1.82
N VAL A 116 -3.50 -17.13 2.31
CA VAL A 116 -3.94 -18.29 1.52
C VAL A 116 -5.44 -18.48 1.67
N TRP A 117 -6.11 -18.67 0.54
CA TRP A 117 -7.52 -19.02 0.46
C TRP A 117 -7.72 -20.35 -0.30
N GLY A 118 -8.85 -21.03 -0.01
CA GLY A 118 -9.26 -22.24 -0.71
C GLY A 118 -8.18 -23.32 -0.73
N TYR A 119 -7.45 -23.49 0.41
CA TYR A 119 -6.38 -24.49 0.54
C TYR A 119 -5.29 -24.39 -0.54
N GLY A 120 -4.98 -23.16 -0.96
CA GLY A 120 -3.98 -22.89 -1.97
C GLY A 120 -4.54 -22.70 -3.38
N SER A 121 -5.85 -22.53 -3.54
CA SER A 121 -6.45 -22.11 -4.81
C SER A 121 -6.16 -20.63 -5.12
N HIS A 122 -5.90 -19.83 -4.07
CA HIS A 122 -5.57 -18.42 -4.20
C HIS A 122 -4.57 -17.99 -3.12
N ILE A 123 -3.72 -17.00 -3.45
CA ILE A 123 -2.70 -16.45 -2.56
C ILE A 123 -2.55 -14.95 -2.81
N GLY A 124 -2.18 -14.22 -1.75
CA GLY A 124 -1.85 -12.79 -1.79
C GLY A 124 -0.87 -12.41 -0.70
N ILE A 125 -0.58 -11.13 -0.58
CA ILE A 125 0.35 -10.55 0.39
C ILE A 125 -0.46 -9.77 1.42
N TYR A 126 -0.24 -10.02 2.71
CA TYR A 126 -0.86 -9.27 3.80
C TYR A 126 -0.21 -7.88 3.92
N ILE A 127 -1.04 -6.84 3.95
CA ILE A 127 -0.58 -5.45 3.96
C ILE A 127 -0.87 -4.72 5.28
N GLY A 128 -1.39 -5.43 6.30
CA GLY A 128 -1.82 -4.84 7.57
C GLY A 128 -3.32 -4.54 7.60
N GLY A 129 -3.86 -4.25 8.79
CA GLY A 129 -5.24 -3.81 8.99
C GLY A 129 -6.31 -4.76 8.46
N GLY A 130 -6.08 -6.07 8.50
CA GLY A 130 -7.02 -7.07 7.95
C GLY A 130 -7.14 -7.06 6.43
N LYS A 131 -6.20 -6.45 5.71
CA LYS A 131 -6.21 -6.31 4.25
C LYS A 131 -5.09 -7.12 3.59
N ALA A 132 -5.33 -7.51 2.36
CA ALA A 132 -4.36 -8.17 1.49
C ALA A 132 -4.36 -7.50 0.11
N ILE A 133 -3.26 -7.69 -0.61
CA ILE A 133 -3.16 -7.40 -2.04
C ILE A 133 -2.99 -8.71 -2.80
N SER A 134 -3.79 -8.93 -3.82
CA SER A 134 -3.72 -10.13 -4.67
C SER A 134 -4.24 -9.83 -6.08
N THR A 135 -3.97 -10.73 -7.00
CA THR A 135 -4.52 -10.63 -8.37
C THR A 135 -5.83 -11.39 -8.45
N LEU A 136 -6.91 -10.66 -8.58
CA LEU A 136 -8.26 -11.18 -8.82
C LEU A 136 -8.59 -11.18 -10.32
N ARG A 137 -9.75 -11.69 -10.72
CA ARG A 137 -10.19 -11.70 -12.14
C ARG A 137 -10.21 -10.30 -12.77
N ASN A 138 -10.46 -9.27 -11.99
CA ASN A 138 -10.46 -7.86 -12.40
C ASN A 138 -9.11 -7.16 -12.17
N GLY A 139 -8.02 -7.92 -12.02
CA GLY A 139 -6.66 -7.44 -11.87
C GLY A 139 -6.15 -7.38 -10.43
N VAL A 140 -5.00 -6.76 -10.24
CA VAL A 140 -4.35 -6.59 -8.92
C VAL A 140 -5.16 -5.59 -8.09
N ARG A 141 -5.61 -6.02 -6.90
CA ARG A 141 -6.46 -5.23 -6.00
C ARG A 141 -6.07 -5.38 -4.53
N ILE A 142 -6.35 -4.33 -3.75
CA ILE A 142 -6.39 -4.40 -2.29
C ILE A 142 -7.82 -4.73 -1.87
N HIS A 143 -7.95 -5.68 -0.96
CA HIS A 143 -9.24 -6.10 -0.43
C HIS A 143 -9.10 -6.60 1.02
N GLY A 144 -10.21 -6.75 1.72
CA GLY A 144 -10.23 -7.42 3.03
C GLY A 144 -9.84 -8.89 2.91
N VAL A 145 -9.14 -9.42 3.90
CA VAL A 145 -8.74 -10.85 3.92
C VAL A 145 -9.95 -11.79 3.80
N PHE A 146 -11.10 -11.37 4.32
CA PHE A 146 -12.35 -12.14 4.29
C PHE A 146 -13.35 -11.67 3.21
N ALA A 147 -12.93 -10.75 2.31
CA ALA A 147 -13.80 -10.16 1.29
C ALA A 147 -13.69 -10.84 -0.09
N VAL A 148 -12.97 -11.95 -0.19
CA VAL A 148 -12.88 -12.74 -1.43
C VAL A 148 -13.79 -13.96 -1.35
N THR A 149 -14.26 -14.45 -2.50
CA THR A 149 -15.19 -15.60 -2.57
C THR A 149 -14.56 -16.89 -2.03
N ALA A 150 -13.26 -17.10 -2.26
CA ALA A 150 -12.55 -18.27 -1.76
C ALA A 150 -12.37 -18.19 -0.24
N ARG A 151 -12.75 -19.26 0.48
CA ARG A 151 -12.66 -19.31 1.94
C ARG A 151 -11.23 -19.12 2.44
N PHE A 152 -11.03 -18.22 3.41
CA PHE A 152 -9.76 -18.04 4.10
C PHE A 152 -9.26 -19.35 4.69
N THR A 153 -7.99 -19.68 4.42
CA THR A 153 -7.35 -20.89 4.91
C THR A 153 -6.39 -20.58 6.06
N THR A 154 -5.38 -19.76 5.80
CA THR A 154 -4.30 -19.47 6.76
C THR A 154 -3.44 -18.30 6.30
N TYR A 155 -2.61 -17.79 7.19
CA TYR A 155 -1.44 -16.98 6.84
C TYR A 155 -0.20 -17.87 6.75
N ILE A 156 0.80 -17.43 5.98
CA ILE A 156 2.14 -18.01 5.93
C ILE A 156 3.10 -16.96 6.49
N HIS A 157 3.81 -17.30 7.56
CA HIS A 157 4.79 -16.42 8.19
C HIS A 157 6.14 -16.57 7.49
N THR A 158 6.51 -15.56 6.73
CA THR A 158 7.74 -15.54 5.91
C THR A 158 8.93 -14.97 6.64
N GLY A 159 8.72 -14.26 7.76
CA GLY A 159 9.76 -13.60 8.54
C GLY A 159 10.20 -12.23 8.01
N MET A 160 9.67 -11.80 6.89
CA MET A 160 10.09 -10.53 6.24
C MET A 160 9.70 -9.26 7.01
N SER A 161 8.71 -9.34 7.88
CA SER A 161 8.27 -8.21 8.70
C SER A 161 9.29 -7.72 9.72
N THR A 162 10.24 -8.56 10.11
CA THR A 162 11.29 -8.24 11.08
C THR A 162 12.66 -8.05 10.45
N LYS A 163 12.84 -8.48 9.21
CA LYS A 163 14.06 -8.30 8.46
C LYS A 163 14.17 -6.86 7.96
N ARG A 164 15.24 -6.16 8.33
CA ARG A 164 15.48 -4.79 7.88
C ARG A 164 15.96 -4.77 6.44
N VAL A 165 15.58 -3.72 5.71
CA VAL A 165 16.12 -3.44 4.38
C VAL A 165 17.61 -3.13 4.52
N SER A 166 18.46 -3.82 3.77
CA SER A 166 19.92 -3.65 3.73
C SER A 166 20.35 -2.59 2.72
#